data_f9ce6a36934d75d2646e11ce21770169
#
_entry.id   f9ce6a36934d75d2646e11ce21770169
#
_cell.length_a   1.000
_cell.length_b   1.000
_cell.length_c   1.000
_cell.angle_alpha   90.00
_cell.angle_beta   90.00
_cell.angle_gamma   90.00
#
_symmetry.space_group_name_H-M   'P 1'
#
loop_
_entity.id
_entity.type
_entity.pdbx_description
1 polymer ?
#
loop_
_entity_poly.entity_id
_entity_poly.type
_entity_poly.pdbx_seq_one_letter_code
_entity_poly.pdbx_strand_id
1 'polypeptide(L)'
;MPSYCDFAPGHAVHGPYHDQEYGFPQREEAVLFERLLLEINQAGLSWETILKKREGFRRAYGGFDVDTVAVYGEPDRTRLLADPGIIRNRLKVDAAIHNAQVIQGLRASHGGFAQWLDAHHPRDKPEWIKLFKKTFRFTGGEITGEFLMSLGYLPGAHQPGCPVYRTLTQRGTPWESTSATGQTGRSGVPPRALPVPSR
;
A
#
# COMPACT_ATOMS: atom_id res chain seq x y z
N MET A 1 1.92 21.21 8.88
CA MET A 1 1.08 20.29 9.68
C MET A 1 1.99 19.27 10.34
N PRO A 2 1.72 18.87 11.58
CA PRO A 2 2.50 17.80 12.20
C PRO A 2 2.40 16.52 11.37
N SER A 3 3.50 15.78 11.27
CA SER A 3 3.53 14.49 10.57
C SER A 3 2.89 13.39 11.40
N TYR A 4 2.62 12.25 10.77
CA TYR A 4 2.13 11.07 11.49
C TYR A 4 3.10 10.64 12.60
N CYS A 5 4.40 10.76 12.36
CA CYS A 5 5.45 10.45 13.34
C CYS A 5 5.48 11.39 14.56
N ASP A 6 4.84 12.56 14.49
CA ASP A 6 4.87 13.54 15.59
C ASP A 6 3.80 13.22 16.66
N PHE A 7 2.72 12.53 16.30
CA PHE A 7 1.62 12.27 17.23
C PHE A 7 1.27 10.79 17.43
N ALA A 8 1.61 9.91 16.50
CA ALA A 8 1.26 8.49 16.59
C ALA A 8 2.05 7.71 17.64
N PRO A 9 3.37 7.95 17.86
CA PRO A 9 4.12 7.23 18.88
C PRO A 9 3.50 7.39 20.29
N GLY A 10 3.27 6.27 20.97
CA GLY A 10 2.63 6.24 22.28
C GLY A 10 1.12 6.48 22.30
N HIS A 11 0.50 6.79 21.16
CA HIS A 11 -0.95 6.92 21.07
C HIS A 11 -1.62 5.54 21.11
N ALA A 12 -2.64 5.38 21.95
CA ALA A 12 -3.27 4.05 22.20
C ALA A 12 -3.81 3.37 20.94
N VAL A 13 -4.32 4.14 19.96
CA VAL A 13 -4.89 3.62 18.71
C VAL A 13 -3.89 3.64 17.56
N HIS A 14 -3.17 4.76 17.40
CA HIS A 14 -2.24 4.94 16.27
C HIS A 14 -0.88 4.29 16.50
N GLY A 15 -0.40 4.23 17.75
CA GLY A 15 0.93 3.74 18.09
C GLY A 15 1.23 2.34 17.53
N PRO A 16 0.41 1.33 17.80
CA PRO A 16 0.66 -0.02 17.29
C PRO A 16 0.78 -0.07 15.76
N TYR A 17 -0.11 0.62 15.03
CA TYR A 17 -0.04 0.67 13.58
C TYR A 17 1.20 1.41 13.08
N HIS A 18 1.50 2.58 13.64
CA HIS A 18 2.69 3.37 13.30
C HIS A 18 3.99 2.59 13.56
N ASP A 19 4.11 1.97 14.73
CA ASP A 19 5.38 1.38 15.18
C ASP A 19 5.66 0.02 14.54
N GLN A 20 4.63 -0.72 14.10
CA GLN A 20 4.76 -2.13 13.73
C GLN A 20 4.25 -2.47 12.33
N GLU A 21 3.47 -1.58 11.70
CA GLU A 21 2.78 -1.90 10.46
C GLU A 21 3.03 -0.91 9.33
N TYR A 22 2.95 0.40 9.61
CA TYR A 22 3.04 1.44 8.59
C TYR A 22 4.45 1.51 8.00
N GLY A 23 4.56 1.36 6.68
CA GLY A 23 5.83 1.33 5.96
C GLY A 23 6.52 -0.05 5.91
N PHE A 24 6.04 -1.05 6.67
CA PHE A 24 6.63 -2.39 6.67
C PHE A 24 6.10 -3.23 5.51
N PRO A 25 6.99 -3.76 4.64
CA PRO A 25 6.60 -4.64 3.55
C PRO A 25 5.82 -5.85 4.03
N GLN A 26 4.78 -6.20 3.29
CA GLN A 26 3.92 -7.35 3.53
C GLN A 26 3.75 -8.14 2.24
N ARG A 27 3.60 -9.46 2.38
CA ARG A 27 3.41 -10.36 1.24
C ARG A 27 2.19 -11.26 1.37
N GLU A 28 1.64 -11.37 2.57
CA GLU A 28 0.44 -12.16 2.83
C GLU A 28 -0.78 -11.48 2.21
N GLU A 29 -1.49 -12.20 1.35
CA GLU A 29 -2.57 -11.67 0.52
C GLU A 29 -3.73 -11.11 1.35
N ALA A 30 -4.09 -11.78 2.46
CA ALA A 30 -5.12 -11.28 3.36
C ALA A 30 -4.73 -9.96 4.01
N VAL A 31 -3.45 -9.77 4.37
CA VAL A 31 -2.95 -8.51 4.93
C VAL A 31 -2.92 -7.40 3.87
N LEU A 32 -2.52 -7.71 2.64
CA LEU A 32 -2.54 -6.77 1.54
C LEU A 32 -3.97 -6.33 1.21
N PHE A 33 -4.90 -7.27 1.19
CA PHE A 33 -6.31 -6.97 0.95
C PHE A 33 -6.92 -6.18 2.11
N GLU A 34 -6.62 -6.53 3.37
CA GLU A 34 -7.00 -5.74 4.54
C GLU A 34 -6.57 -4.28 4.39
N ARG A 35 -5.29 -4.03 4.10
CA ARG A 35 -4.76 -2.66 3.97
C ARG A 35 -5.46 -1.89 2.87
N LEU A 36 -5.64 -2.48 1.69
CA LEU A 36 -6.35 -1.83 0.60
C LEU A 36 -7.80 -1.50 0.98
N LEU A 37 -8.49 -2.44 1.63
CA LEU A 37 -9.88 -2.25 2.07
C LEU A 37 -10.00 -1.15 3.13
N LEU A 38 -9.08 -1.10 4.09
CA LEU A 38 -9.08 -0.07 5.14
C LEU A 38 -8.81 1.33 4.56
N GLU A 39 -7.86 1.47 3.63
CA GLU A 39 -7.59 2.75 2.94
C GLU A 39 -8.80 3.23 2.11
N ILE A 40 -9.48 2.32 1.41
CA ILE A 40 -10.73 2.65 0.69
C ILE A 40 -11.79 3.15 1.68
N ASN A 41 -11.90 2.52 2.85
CA ASN A 41 -12.89 2.90 3.84
C ASN A 41 -12.56 4.20 4.57
N GLN A 42 -11.27 4.56 4.65
CA GLN A 42 -10.81 5.82 5.23
C GLN A 42 -11.25 7.06 4.44
N ALA A 43 -11.48 6.94 3.14
CA ALA A 43 -11.88 8.08 2.31
C ALA A 43 -13.08 8.84 2.91
N GLY A 44 -12.87 10.10 3.28
CA GLY A 44 -13.84 10.98 3.94
C GLY A 44 -13.95 10.82 5.46
N LEU A 45 -13.08 10.02 6.09
CA LEU A 45 -13.07 9.74 7.52
C LEU A 45 -11.66 9.87 8.11
N SER A 46 -11.56 9.93 9.45
CA SER A 46 -10.26 9.87 10.12
C SER A 46 -9.70 8.45 10.14
N TRP A 47 -8.38 8.32 10.05
CA TRP A 47 -7.69 7.04 10.19
C TRP A 47 -7.97 6.38 11.54
N GLU A 48 -8.07 7.17 12.60
CA GLU A 48 -8.44 6.68 13.93
C GLU A 48 -9.79 5.96 13.93
N THR A 49 -10.78 6.49 13.21
CA THR A 49 -12.09 5.85 13.06
C THR A 49 -11.96 4.47 12.40
N ILE A 50 -11.11 4.34 11.39
CA ILE A 50 -10.86 3.08 10.71
C ILE A 50 -10.14 2.08 11.61
N LEU A 51 -9.08 2.51 12.30
CA LEU A 51 -8.34 1.65 13.23
C LEU A 51 -9.25 1.14 14.37
N LYS A 52 -10.10 1.98 14.93
CA LYS A 52 -11.09 1.56 15.95
C LYS A 52 -12.10 0.54 15.44
N LYS A 53 -12.40 0.54 14.15
CA LYS A 53 -13.33 -0.40 13.51
C LYS A 53 -12.64 -1.61 12.88
N ARG A 54 -11.32 -1.70 12.93
CA ARG A 54 -10.52 -2.74 12.25
C ARG A 54 -11.00 -4.16 12.56
N GLU A 55 -11.26 -4.47 13.83
CA GLU A 55 -11.77 -5.77 14.23
C GLU A 55 -13.21 -6.03 13.74
N GLY A 56 -14.02 -4.99 13.62
CA GLY A 56 -15.33 -5.06 12.97
C GLY A 56 -15.19 -5.42 11.50
N PHE A 57 -14.29 -4.76 10.78
CA PHE A 57 -13.97 -5.10 9.39
C PHE A 57 -13.46 -6.55 9.26
N ARG A 58 -12.55 -6.99 10.13
CA ARG A 58 -12.02 -8.36 10.12
C ARG A 58 -13.14 -9.40 10.22
N ARG A 59 -14.05 -9.23 11.17
CA ARG A 59 -15.21 -10.14 11.32
C ARG A 59 -16.16 -10.06 10.11
N ALA A 60 -16.48 -8.85 9.67
CA ALA A 60 -17.46 -8.64 8.60
C ALA A 60 -17.00 -9.19 7.24
N TYR A 61 -15.70 -9.13 6.96
CA TYR A 61 -15.08 -9.58 5.72
C TYR A 61 -14.31 -10.92 5.85
N GLY A 62 -14.76 -11.80 6.77
CA GLY A 62 -14.23 -13.15 6.87
C GLY A 62 -12.72 -13.26 7.08
N GLY A 63 -12.14 -12.39 7.93
CA GLY A 63 -10.69 -12.34 8.16
C GLY A 63 -9.89 -11.77 6.99
N PHE A 64 -10.56 -11.08 6.07
CA PHE A 64 -9.99 -10.58 4.80
C PHE A 64 -9.54 -11.69 3.85
N ASP A 65 -10.12 -12.88 3.99
CA ASP A 65 -9.91 -13.97 3.05
C ASP A 65 -10.49 -13.59 1.68
N VAL A 66 -9.62 -13.55 0.68
CA VAL A 66 -9.95 -13.09 -0.67
C VAL A 66 -10.98 -13.98 -1.32
N ASP A 67 -10.88 -15.31 -1.15
CA ASP A 67 -11.80 -16.27 -1.76
C ASP A 67 -13.20 -16.16 -1.15
N THR A 68 -13.26 -15.97 0.16
CA THR A 68 -14.52 -15.73 0.87
C THR A 68 -15.21 -14.44 0.40
N VAL A 69 -14.47 -13.34 0.29
CA VAL A 69 -15.06 -12.04 -0.09
C VAL A 69 -15.40 -12.00 -1.58
N ALA A 70 -14.62 -12.64 -2.45
CA ALA A 70 -14.84 -12.66 -3.89
C ALA A 70 -16.21 -13.27 -4.30
N VAL A 71 -16.76 -14.14 -3.48
CA VAL A 71 -18.05 -14.80 -3.73
C VAL A 71 -19.24 -14.15 -3.02
N TYR A 72 -19.05 -13.05 -2.30
CA TYR A 72 -20.13 -12.34 -1.62
C TYR A 72 -21.21 -11.87 -2.61
N GLY A 73 -22.45 -12.24 -2.30
CA GLY A 73 -23.65 -11.90 -3.07
C GLY A 73 -24.48 -10.77 -2.43
N GLU A 74 -25.73 -10.64 -2.85
CA GLU A 74 -26.64 -9.63 -2.31
C GLU A 74 -27.00 -9.87 -0.83
N PRO A 75 -27.13 -11.11 -0.33
CA PRO A 75 -27.29 -11.33 1.11
C PRO A 75 -26.13 -10.79 1.94
N ASP A 76 -24.89 -10.93 1.45
CA ASP A 76 -23.70 -10.41 2.12
C ASP A 76 -23.67 -8.88 2.09
N ARG A 77 -24.03 -8.27 0.95
CA ARG A 77 -24.16 -6.80 0.87
C ARG A 77 -25.16 -6.26 1.87
N THR A 78 -26.30 -6.90 1.99
CA THR A 78 -27.33 -6.54 2.97
C THR A 78 -26.80 -6.65 4.39
N ARG A 79 -26.12 -7.75 4.73
CA ARG A 79 -25.47 -7.98 6.03
C ARG A 79 -24.45 -6.91 6.33
N LEU A 80 -23.55 -6.61 5.40
CA LEU A 80 -22.49 -5.62 5.56
C LEU A 80 -23.05 -4.19 5.73
N LEU A 81 -24.08 -3.82 4.99
CA LEU A 81 -24.72 -2.51 5.09
C LEU A 81 -25.53 -2.34 6.38
N ALA A 82 -25.90 -3.42 7.05
CA ALA A 82 -26.55 -3.40 8.36
C ALA A 82 -25.54 -3.41 9.53
N ASP A 83 -24.26 -3.77 9.29
CA ASP A 83 -23.27 -3.94 10.36
C ASP A 83 -22.72 -2.59 10.86
N PRO A 84 -22.99 -2.17 12.12
CA PRO A 84 -22.46 -0.95 12.71
C PRO A 84 -20.94 -1.04 12.98
N GLY A 85 -20.34 -2.23 12.93
CA GLY A 85 -18.91 -2.47 13.12
C GLY A 85 -18.04 -1.97 11.97
N ILE A 86 -18.62 -1.67 10.82
CA ILE A 86 -17.91 -1.20 9.63
C ILE A 86 -18.46 0.15 9.11
N ILE A 87 -17.90 0.63 8.00
CA ILE A 87 -18.42 1.79 7.27
C ILE A 87 -19.50 1.31 6.30
N ARG A 88 -20.76 1.67 6.60
CA ARG A 88 -21.95 1.26 5.83
C ARG A 88 -22.11 2.11 4.57
N ASN A 89 -21.30 1.85 3.57
CA ASN A 89 -21.32 2.54 2.29
C ASN A 89 -21.34 1.51 1.14
N ARG A 90 -22.40 1.51 0.35
CA ARG A 90 -22.60 0.52 -0.73
C ARG A 90 -21.47 0.53 -1.75
N LEU A 91 -21.00 1.71 -2.18
CA LEU A 91 -19.91 1.79 -3.16
C LEU A 91 -18.61 1.19 -2.64
N LYS A 92 -18.32 1.35 -1.34
CA LYS A 92 -17.13 0.77 -0.70
C LYS A 92 -17.28 -0.75 -0.51
N VAL A 93 -18.48 -1.23 -0.19
CA VAL A 93 -18.79 -2.68 -0.12
C VAL A 93 -18.65 -3.32 -1.50
N ASP A 94 -19.23 -2.73 -2.53
CA ASP A 94 -19.12 -3.23 -3.90
C ASP A 94 -17.68 -3.20 -4.41
N ALA A 95 -16.90 -2.17 -4.04
CA ALA A 95 -15.48 -2.09 -4.34
C ALA A 95 -14.68 -3.22 -3.66
N ALA A 96 -14.97 -3.52 -2.38
CA ALA A 96 -14.30 -4.60 -1.66
C ALA A 96 -14.50 -5.96 -2.35
N ILE A 97 -15.74 -6.29 -2.72
CA ILE A 97 -16.07 -7.55 -3.41
C ILE A 97 -15.39 -7.62 -4.79
N HIS A 98 -15.50 -6.55 -5.58
CA HIS A 98 -14.85 -6.49 -6.88
C HIS A 98 -13.32 -6.61 -6.77
N ASN A 99 -12.70 -5.91 -5.82
CA ASN A 99 -11.25 -5.94 -5.64
C ASN A 99 -10.77 -7.31 -5.16
N ALA A 100 -11.54 -8.03 -4.35
CA ALA A 100 -11.25 -9.42 -4.01
C ALA A 100 -11.25 -10.32 -5.27
N GLN A 101 -12.22 -10.17 -6.16
CA GLN A 101 -12.26 -10.91 -7.44
C GLN A 101 -11.06 -10.57 -8.32
N VAL A 102 -10.65 -9.31 -8.38
CA VAL A 102 -9.44 -8.89 -9.10
C VAL A 102 -8.20 -9.55 -8.51
N ILE A 103 -8.02 -9.48 -7.19
CA ILE A 103 -6.87 -10.10 -6.50
C ILE A 103 -6.82 -11.61 -6.75
N GLN A 104 -7.96 -12.29 -6.69
CA GLN A 104 -8.05 -13.71 -7.03
C GLN A 104 -7.55 -13.99 -8.46
N GLY A 105 -7.92 -13.16 -9.43
CA GLY A 105 -7.43 -13.24 -10.81
C GLY A 105 -5.94 -13.00 -10.96
N LEU A 106 -5.33 -12.18 -10.09
CA LEU A 106 -3.88 -11.92 -10.10
C LEU A 106 -3.05 -13.17 -9.77
N ARG A 107 -3.62 -14.14 -9.07
CA ARG A 107 -2.94 -15.42 -8.78
C ARG A 107 -2.58 -16.16 -10.07
N ALA A 108 -3.48 -16.19 -11.04
CA ALA A 108 -3.24 -16.86 -12.32
C ALA A 108 -2.28 -16.08 -13.22
N SER A 109 -2.34 -14.75 -13.21
CA SER A 109 -1.56 -13.91 -14.13
C SER A 109 -0.17 -13.54 -13.60
N HIS A 110 0.00 -13.42 -12.28
CA HIS A 110 1.22 -12.90 -11.63
C HIS A 110 1.72 -13.77 -10.46
N GLY A 111 0.96 -14.76 -10.04
CA GLY A 111 1.27 -15.56 -8.86
C GLY A 111 0.71 -14.99 -7.55
N GLY A 112 -0.03 -13.87 -7.60
CA GLY A 112 -0.70 -13.24 -6.46
C GLY A 112 -0.56 -11.73 -6.41
N PHE A 113 -1.16 -11.10 -5.40
CA PHE A 113 -1.18 -9.65 -5.28
C PHE A 113 0.20 -9.07 -4.96
N ALA A 114 0.99 -9.73 -4.09
CA ALA A 114 2.36 -9.30 -3.80
C ALA A 114 3.26 -9.33 -5.04
N GLN A 115 3.20 -10.40 -5.82
CA GLN A 115 3.96 -10.56 -7.06
C GLN A 115 3.51 -9.55 -8.13
N TRP A 116 2.22 -9.22 -8.17
CA TRP A 116 1.72 -8.17 -9.05
C TRP A 116 2.31 -6.80 -8.68
N LEU A 117 2.39 -6.46 -7.38
CA LEU A 117 3.04 -5.24 -6.92
C LEU A 117 4.52 -5.21 -7.32
N ASP A 118 5.25 -6.30 -7.08
CA ASP A 118 6.68 -6.43 -7.42
C ASP A 118 6.91 -6.29 -8.94
N ALA A 119 6.08 -6.94 -9.76
CA ALA A 119 6.21 -6.89 -11.22
C ALA A 119 5.98 -5.48 -11.81
N HIS A 120 5.28 -4.62 -11.09
CA HIS A 120 5.02 -3.25 -11.52
C HIS A 120 5.93 -2.21 -10.84
N HIS A 121 6.72 -2.62 -9.87
CA HIS A 121 7.74 -1.77 -9.23
C HIS A 121 9.04 -1.79 -10.07
N PRO A 122 9.77 -0.66 -10.22
CA PRO A 122 9.50 0.67 -9.67
C PRO A 122 8.56 1.53 -10.53
N ARG A 123 7.75 2.34 -9.86
CA ARG A 123 6.91 3.38 -10.47
C ARG A 123 6.84 4.59 -9.57
N ASP A 124 6.65 5.78 -10.13
CA ASP A 124 6.32 6.97 -9.36
C ASP A 124 4.83 6.97 -8.90
N LYS A 125 4.47 7.88 -7.99
CA LYS A 125 3.09 7.96 -7.47
C LYS A 125 2.04 8.16 -8.57
N PRO A 126 2.20 9.06 -9.57
CA PRO A 126 1.28 9.21 -10.69
C PRO A 126 1.06 7.94 -11.52
N GLU A 127 2.12 7.22 -11.82
CA GLU A 127 2.06 5.96 -12.58
C GLU A 127 1.31 4.87 -11.80
N TRP A 128 1.58 4.74 -10.50
CA TRP A 128 0.85 3.86 -9.61
C TRP A 128 -0.63 4.19 -9.54
N ILE A 129 -0.99 5.47 -9.40
CA ILE A 129 -2.39 5.92 -9.39
C ILE A 129 -3.10 5.52 -10.68
N LYS A 130 -2.46 5.72 -11.84
CA LYS A 130 -3.02 5.32 -13.14
C LYS A 130 -3.26 3.82 -13.22
N LEU A 131 -2.29 3.02 -12.76
CA LEU A 131 -2.37 1.56 -12.73
C LEU A 131 -3.49 1.08 -11.80
N PHE A 132 -3.54 1.61 -10.56
CA PHE A 132 -4.57 1.22 -9.59
C PHE A 132 -5.98 1.56 -10.06
N LYS A 133 -6.20 2.75 -10.64
CA LYS A 133 -7.49 3.14 -11.21
C LYS A 133 -7.95 2.23 -12.34
N LYS A 134 -7.01 1.64 -13.10
CA LYS A 134 -7.32 0.70 -14.18
C LYS A 134 -7.63 -0.70 -13.63
N THR A 135 -7.04 -1.08 -12.51
CA THR A 135 -7.07 -2.46 -11.99
C THR A 135 -8.12 -2.63 -10.89
N PHE A 136 -8.24 -1.68 -9.98
CA PHE A 136 -9.08 -1.76 -8.80
C PHE A 136 -10.17 -0.69 -8.79
N ARG A 137 -11.25 -0.95 -8.08
CA ARG A 137 -12.32 0.02 -7.86
C ARG A 137 -12.06 0.87 -6.62
N PHE A 138 -12.54 2.11 -6.65
CA PHE A 138 -12.47 3.06 -5.55
C PHE A 138 -11.04 3.41 -5.11
N THR A 139 -10.08 3.40 -6.04
CA THR A 139 -8.67 3.69 -5.78
C THR A 139 -8.28 5.04 -6.37
N GLY A 140 -8.46 6.11 -5.60
CA GLY A 140 -7.98 7.46 -5.92
C GLY A 140 -6.52 7.67 -5.54
N GLY A 141 -6.02 8.91 -5.78
CA GLY A 141 -4.61 9.24 -5.56
C GLY A 141 -4.15 9.08 -4.13
N GLU A 142 -4.94 9.54 -3.16
CA GLU A 142 -4.59 9.41 -1.73
C GLU A 142 -4.64 7.94 -1.28
N ILE A 143 -5.70 7.22 -1.61
CA ILE A 143 -5.86 5.80 -1.27
C ILE A 143 -4.68 4.97 -1.81
N THR A 144 -4.33 5.16 -3.09
CA THR A 144 -3.20 4.43 -3.70
C THR A 144 -1.87 4.82 -3.05
N GLY A 145 -1.67 6.13 -2.80
CA GLY A 145 -0.45 6.63 -2.17
C GLY A 145 -0.26 6.06 -0.76
N GLU A 146 -1.27 6.15 0.10
CA GLU A 146 -1.23 5.65 1.48
C GLU A 146 -1.05 4.13 1.51
N PHE A 147 -1.80 3.38 0.68
CA PHE A 147 -1.62 1.94 0.55
C PHE A 147 -0.17 1.57 0.21
N LEU A 148 0.42 2.20 -0.79
CA LEU A 148 1.79 1.89 -1.23
C LEU A 148 2.86 2.35 -0.23
N MET A 149 2.68 3.51 0.42
CA MET A 149 3.53 3.94 1.52
C MET A 149 3.45 2.99 2.70
N SER A 150 2.26 2.51 3.04
CA SER A 150 2.07 1.56 4.15
C SER A 150 2.82 0.24 3.95
N LEU A 151 3.13 -0.11 2.71
CA LEU A 151 3.86 -1.33 2.31
C LEU A 151 5.32 -1.08 1.91
N GLY A 152 5.80 0.16 1.94
CA GLY A 152 7.15 0.52 1.54
C GLY A 152 7.42 0.47 0.03
N TYR A 153 6.40 0.51 -0.84
CA TYR A 153 6.59 0.68 -2.30
C TYR A 153 6.78 2.15 -2.69
N LEU A 154 6.33 3.08 -1.87
CA LEU A 154 6.61 4.50 -1.99
C LEU A 154 7.28 5.03 -0.72
N PRO A 155 8.21 6.01 -0.83
CA PRO A 155 8.80 6.67 0.33
C PRO A 155 7.76 7.56 1.03
N GLY A 156 8.01 7.90 2.29
CA GLY A 156 7.23 8.91 3.02
C GLY A 156 6.42 8.40 4.20
N ALA A 157 6.38 7.07 4.46
CA ALA A 157 5.69 6.52 5.61
C ALA A 157 6.22 7.10 6.93
N HIS A 158 7.54 7.23 7.06
CA HIS A 158 8.18 7.77 8.25
C HIS A 158 9.20 8.86 7.90
N GLN A 159 9.39 9.81 8.81
CA GLN A 159 10.43 10.84 8.70
C GLN A 159 11.80 10.30 9.14
N PRO A 160 12.93 10.81 8.60
CA PRO A 160 14.27 10.36 8.97
C PRO A 160 14.59 10.42 10.47
N GLY A 161 13.95 11.33 11.22
CA GLY A 161 14.06 11.45 12.68
C GLY A 161 13.27 10.43 13.48
N CYS A 162 12.35 9.70 12.85
CA CYS A 162 11.54 8.68 13.50
C CYS A 162 12.36 7.42 13.82
N PRO A 163 12.27 6.85 15.02
CA PRO A 163 12.95 5.60 15.34
C PRO A 163 12.58 4.43 14.38
N VAL A 164 11.32 4.38 13.95
CA VAL A 164 10.83 3.36 13.01
C VAL A 164 11.51 3.49 11.64
N TYR A 165 11.83 4.69 11.20
CA TYR A 165 12.53 4.93 9.94
C TYR A 165 13.85 4.13 9.86
N ARG A 166 14.67 4.15 10.93
CA ARG A 166 15.93 3.38 10.99
C ARG A 166 15.68 1.88 10.88
N THR A 167 14.64 1.39 11.55
CA THR A 167 14.27 -0.02 11.48
C THR A 167 13.88 -0.45 10.08
N LEU A 168 13.13 0.40 9.37
CA LEU A 168 12.73 0.14 7.99
C LEU A 168 13.92 0.13 7.03
N THR A 169 14.81 1.14 7.10
CA THR A 169 15.99 1.21 6.25
C THR A 169 16.97 0.05 6.49
N GLN A 170 17.08 -0.45 7.72
CA GLN A 170 17.89 -1.62 8.02
C GLN A 170 17.30 -2.92 7.48
N ARG A 171 15.97 -3.04 7.43
CA ARG A 171 15.28 -4.22 6.88
C ARG A 171 15.22 -4.21 5.34
N GLY A 172 15.38 -3.05 4.72
CA GLY A 172 15.19 -2.82 3.31
C GLY A 172 13.71 -2.71 2.93
N THR A 173 13.37 -1.68 2.17
CA THR A 173 12.04 -1.48 1.61
C THR A 173 12.11 -1.51 0.08
N PRO A 174 11.03 -1.87 -0.63
CA PRO A 174 11.03 -1.87 -2.09
C PRO A 174 11.51 -0.55 -2.70
N TRP A 175 11.10 0.61 -2.16
CA TRP A 175 11.50 1.91 -2.70
C TRP A 175 13.00 2.22 -2.57
N GLU A 176 13.72 1.65 -1.59
CA GLU A 176 15.17 1.85 -1.40
C GLU A 176 15.98 1.09 -2.44
N SER A 177 15.50 -0.08 -2.88
CA SER A 177 16.20 -0.90 -3.88
C SER A 177 16.33 -0.20 -5.23
N THR A 178 15.46 0.76 -5.54
CA THR A 178 15.52 1.57 -6.75
C THR A 178 16.46 2.78 -6.64
N SER A 179 16.67 3.29 -5.44
CA SER A 179 17.62 4.39 -5.19
C SER A 179 19.07 3.94 -5.37
N ALA A 180 19.37 2.68 -5.07
CA ALA A 180 20.72 2.11 -5.21
C ALA A 180 21.15 1.89 -6.67
N THR A 181 20.21 1.62 -7.58
CA THR A 181 20.49 1.41 -9.01
C THR A 181 20.65 2.71 -9.79
N GLY A 182 20.19 3.84 -9.26
CA GLY A 182 20.31 5.16 -9.90
C GLY A 182 21.64 5.88 -9.68
N GLN A 183 22.50 5.42 -8.78
CA GLN A 183 23.78 6.10 -8.44
C GLN A 183 25.04 5.46 -9.06
N THR A 184 24.94 4.38 -9.79
CA THR A 184 26.10 3.74 -10.44
C THR A 184 26.30 4.12 -11.92
N GLY A 185 25.96 5.32 -12.32
CA GLY A 185 26.06 5.74 -13.70
C GLY A 185 26.49 7.18 -13.94
N ARG A 186 27.63 7.65 -13.39
CA ARG A 186 28.40 8.81 -13.94
C ARG A 186 29.78 8.94 -13.27
N SER A 187 30.68 8.05 -13.62
CA SER A 187 32.12 8.37 -13.65
C SER A 187 32.59 8.23 -15.11
N GLY A 188 32.16 9.16 -15.95
CA GLY A 188 32.71 9.36 -17.28
C GLY A 188 34.09 10.02 -17.15
N VAL A 189 35.16 9.26 -17.25
CA VAL A 189 36.49 9.76 -17.54
C VAL A 189 36.45 10.29 -18.98
N PRO A 190 36.83 11.55 -19.25
CA PRO A 190 36.91 12.06 -20.61
C PRO A 190 38.00 11.33 -21.38
N PRO A 191 37.81 11.02 -22.67
CA PRO A 191 38.86 10.37 -23.46
C PRO A 191 40.05 11.29 -23.64
N ARG A 192 41.20 10.76 -23.30
CA ARG A 192 42.52 11.40 -23.48
C ARG A 192 42.74 11.66 -24.98
N ALA A 193 42.94 12.90 -25.37
CA ALA A 193 43.29 13.29 -26.71
C ALA A 193 44.66 12.68 -27.13
N LEU A 194 44.68 12.02 -28.30
CA LEU A 194 45.88 11.53 -28.92
C LEU A 194 46.65 12.70 -29.58
N PRO A 195 48.00 12.72 -29.58
CA PRO A 195 48.76 13.78 -30.19
C PRO A 195 48.74 13.66 -31.72
N VAL A 196 48.55 14.80 -32.38
CA VAL A 196 48.68 14.97 -33.85
C VAL A 196 50.15 15.01 -34.20
N PRO A 197 50.64 14.24 -35.19
CA PRO A 197 51.99 14.34 -35.66
C PRO A 197 52.21 15.59 -36.53
N SER A 198 53.34 16.26 -36.31
CA SER A 198 53.81 17.40 -37.05
C SER A 198 54.17 17.07 -38.51
N ARG A 199 53.71 17.92 -39.44
CA ARG A 199 54.47 18.36 -40.64
C ARG A 199 54.06 19.77 -40.98
#